data_829ec1812533390a68997423ad2f8f84
#
_entry.id   829ec1812533390a68997423ad2f8f84
#
_cell.length_a   1.000
_cell.length_b   1.000
_cell.length_c   1.000
_cell.angle_alpha   90.00
_cell.angle_beta   90.00
_cell.angle_gamma   90.00
#
_symmetry.space_group_name_H-M   'P 1'
#
loop_
_entity.id
_entity.type
_entity.pdbx_description
1 polymer ?
#
loop_
_entity_poly.entity_id
_entity_poly.type
_entity_poly.pdbx_seq_one_letter_code
_entity_poly.pdbx_strand_id
1 'polypeptide(L)'
;MKKEQFFFLAGGFAFGVLVGFGLFRVYQDRPQLEAKRAVVQEFASPAGPRAPGQGAVPQGGGAAPMIAEINELKRRLEADPKDLVAAAQLGGLYYRVGMWEQALRFYDIALNVKPDDPDLLTDSGNVYRELGRHDRALDSFRRAHELDPDHWRSLFNTVVVAAFDLRQMELADAAMVKLDRIDPTPAKLPELKQALAEFRVGLATSTGPP
;
A
#
# COMPACT_ATOMS: atom_id res chain seq x y z
N MET A 1 -26.84 -49.39 19.78
CA MET A 1 -25.94 -48.29 19.31
C MET A 1 -25.25 -47.76 20.54
N LYS A 2 -23.90 -47.80 20.58
CA LYS A 2 -23.10 -47.39 21.74
C LYS A 2 -23.07 -45.87 21.85
N LYS A 3 -23.24 -45.36 23.07
CA LYS A 3 -23.27 -43.90 23.36
C LYS A 3 -22.07 -43.14 22.80
N GLU A 4 -20.96 -43.80 22.61
CA GLU A 4 -19.73 -43.20 22.04
C GLU A 4 -19.86 -42.83 20.55
N GLN A 5 -20.66 -43.53 19.76
CA GLN A 5 -20.86 -43.16 18.34
C GLN A 5 -21.72 -41.93 18.16
N PHE A 6 -22.56 -41.58 19.15
CA PHE A 6 -23.39 -40.38 19.11
C PHE A 6 -22.59 -39.12 19.36
N PHE A 7 -21.56 -39.18 20.21
CA PHE A 7 -20.67 -38.04 20.48
C PHE A 7 -19.78 -37.68 19.29
N PHE A 8 -19.32 -38.67 18.52
CA PHE A 8 -18.52 -38.43 17.32
C PHE A 8 -19.35 -37.81 16.18
N LEU A 9 -20.62 -38.20 16.04
CA LEU A 9 -21.52 -37.63 15.06
C LEU A 9 -21.91 -36.18 15.40
N ALA A 10 -22.18 -35.88 16.67
CA ALA A 10 -22.54 -34.54 17.13
C ALA A 10 -21.33 -33.58 17.08
N GLY A 11 -20.12 -34.05 17.46
CA GLY A 11 -18.90 -33.25 17.40
C GLY A 11 -18.47 -32.91 15.98
N GLY A 12 -18.58 -33.85 15.04
CA GLY A 12 -18.27 -33.64 13.63
C GLY A 12 -19.22 -32.67 12.96
N PHE A 13 -20.50 -32.70 13.31
CA PHE A 13 -21.49 -31.78 12.77
C PHE A 13 -21.27 -30.32 13.28
N ALA A 14 -20.97 -30.15 14.58
CA ALA A 14 -20.70 -28.86 15.18
C ALA A 14 -19.41 -28.25 14.62
N PHE A 15 -18.37 -29.06 14.41
CA PHE A 15 -17.11 -28.59 13.82
C PHE A 15 -17.28 -28.23 12.34
N GLY A 16 -18.02 -29.01 11.58
CA GLY A 16 -18.35 -28.74 10.17
C GLY A 16 -19.16 -27.45 9.99
N VAL A 17 -20.13 -27.19 10.88
CA VAL A 17 -20.91 -25.94 10.86
C VAL A 17 -20.05 -24.74 11.20
N LEU A 18 -19.15 -24.83 12.19
CA LEU A 18 -18.23 -23.71 12.56
C LEU A 18 -17.22 -23.42 11.45
N VAL A 19 -16.64 -24.43 10.84
CA VAL A 19 -15.72 -24.26 9.72
C VAL A 19 -16.47 -23.74 8.48
N GLY A 20 -17.65 -24.27 8.19
CA GLY A 20 -18.51 -23.83 7.08
C GLY A 20 -18.96 -22.38 7.25
N PHE A 21 -19.34 -21.97 8.46
CA PHE A 21 -19.74 -20.59 8.75
C PHE A 21 -18.56 -19.63 8.69
N GLY A 22 -17.38 -20.05 9.15
CA GLY A 22 -16.14 -19.27 9.03
C GLY A 22 -15.74 -19.05 7.56
N LEU A 23 -15.78 -20.12 6.74
CA LEU A 23 -15.50 -20.04 5.30
C LEU A 23 -16.57 -19.24 4.56
N PHE A 24 -17.84 -19.33 4.95
CA PHE A 24 -18.95 -18.57 4.37
C PHE A 24 -18.81 -17.07 4.67
N ARG A 25 -18.42 -16.69 5.89
CA ARG A 25 -18.12 -15.30 6.23
C ARG A 25 -16.93 -14.75 5.43
N VAL A 26 -15.84 -15.51 5.35
CA VAL A 26 -14.68 -15.13 4.53
C VAL A 26 -15.05 -14.98 3.06
N TYR A 27 -15.98 -15.80 2.55
CA TYR A 27 -16.46 -15.71 1.17
C TYR A 27 -17.40 -14.51 0.94
N GLN A 28 -18.25 -14.18 1.90
CA GLN A 28 -19.10 -12.97 1.83
C GLN A 28 -18.32 -11.66 1.96
N ASP A 29 -17.22 -11.67 2.72
CA ASP A 29 -16.38 -10.48 2.92
C ASP A 29 -15.38 -10.26 1.78
N ARG A 30 -15.16 -11.27 0.91
CA ARG A 30 -14.25 -11.15 -0.26
C ARG A 30 -14.53 -9.95 -1.16
N PRO A 31 -15.78 -9.69 -1.63
CA PRO A 31 -16.03 -8.55 -2.51
C PRO A 31 -15.78 -7.21 -1.81
N GLN A 32 -16.00 -7.13 -0.51
CA GLN A 32 -15.69 -5.93 0.26
C GLN A 32 -14.18 -5.74 0.50
N LEU A 33 -13.45 -6.84 0.69
CA LEU A 33 -11.99 -6.81 0.81
C LEU A 33 -11.32 -6.48 -0.53
N GLU A 34 -11.87 -6.98 -1.64
CA GLU A 34 -11.38 -6.67 -2.98
C GLU A 34 -11.71 -5.23 -3.37
N ALA A 35 -12.89 -4.73 -3.07
CA ALA A 35 -13.25 -3.32 -3.27
C ALA A 35 -12.39 -2.39 -2.40
N LYS A 36 -12.14 -2.75 -1.13
CA LYS A 36 -11.24 -2.01 -0.24
C LYS A 36 -9.78 -2.06 -0.74
N ARG A 37 -9.31 -3.20 -1.25
CA ARG A 37 -7.99 -3.33 -1.88
C ARG A 37 -7.89 -2.52 -3.16
N ALA A 38 -8.93 -2.48 -3.99
CA ALA A 38 -8.94 -1.70 -5.23
C ALA A 38 -8.83 -0.20 -4.93
N VAL A 39 -9.63 0.32 -3.99
CA VAL A 39 -9.56 1.72 -3.55
C VAL A 39 -8.17 2.04 -2.99
N VAL A 40 -7.67 1.21 -2.09
CA VAL A 40 -6.35 1.40 -1.47
C VAL A 40 -5.21 1.25 -2.48
N GLN A 41 -5.32 0.33 -3.44
CA GLN A 41 -4.32 0.13 -4.50
C GLN A 41 -4.32 1.25 -5.53
N GLU A 42 -5.49 1.80 -5.85
CA GLU A 42 -5.62 2.97 -6.71
C GLU A 42 -4.94 4.20 -6.08
N PHE A 43 -5.03 4.36 -4.76
CA PHE A 43 -4.40 5.46 -4.03
C PHE A 43 -2.92 5.24 -3.74
N ALA A 44 -2.48 4.00 -3.53
CA ALA A 44 -1.08 3.65 -3.24
C ALA A 44 -0.19 3.54 -4.49
N SER A 45 -0.76 3.72 -5.69
CA SER A 45 0.01 3.67 -6.93
C SER A 45 1.00 4.84 -6.99
N PRO A 46 2.29 4.62 -7.30
CA PRO A 46 3.29 5.71 -7.44
C PRO A 46 3.00 6.66 -8.60
N ALA A 47 1.90 6.46 -9.33
CA ALA A 47 1.42 7.34 -10.39
C ALA A 47 0.55 8.51 -9.84
N GLY A 48 1.04 9.24 -8.82
CA GLY A 48 0.54 10.58 -8.53
C GLY A 48 0.81 11.53 -9.70
N PRO A 49 0.15 12.71 -9.79
CA PRO A 49 0.32 13.64 -10.90
C PRO A 49 1.81 13.96 -11.06
N ARG A 50 2.37 13.52 -12.20
CA ARG A 50 3.75 13.75 -12.58
C ARG A 50 3.97 15.25 -12.77
N ALA A 51 5.10 15.75 -12.26
CA ALA A 51 5.62 17.06 -12.64
C ALA A 51 5.75 17.14 -14.18
N PRO A 52 5.44 18.30 -14.80
CA PRO A 52 5.54 18.46 -16.25
C PRO A 52 7.01 18.31 -16.68
N GLY A 53 7.31 17.24 -17.42
CA GLY A 53 8.65 16.91 -17.93
C GLY A 53 9.04 15.44 -17.91
N GLN A 54 8.33 14.59 -17.21
CA GLN A 54 8.58 13.13 -17.25
C GLN A 54 7.69 12.48 -18.31
N GLY A 55 8.33 11.95 -19.34
CA GLY A 55 7.71 11.37 -20.53
C GLY A 55 6.58 10.36 -20.18
N ALA A 56 5.46 10.52 -20.87
CA ALA A 56 4.33 9.61 -20.79
C ALA A 56 4.77 8.18 -21.10
N VAL A 57 4.60 7.27 -20.12
CA VAL A 57 4.66 5.83 -20.39
C VAL A 57 3.38 5.50 -21.17
N PRO A 58 3.45 4.88 -22.35
CA PRO A 58 2.26 4.52 -23.11
C PRO A 58 1.40 3.55 -22.28
N GLN A 59 0.19 3.97 -21.94
CA GLN A 59 -0.82 3.05 -21.43
C GLN A 59 -1.19 2.11 -22.60
N GLY A 60 -0.76 0.85 -22.52
CA GLY A 60 -1.12 -0.16 -23.52
C GLY A 60 0.04 -0.89 -24.21
N GLY A 61 1.26 -0.81 -23.67
CA GLY A 61 2.39 -1.61 -24.17
C GLY A 61 2.46 -2.97 -23.49
N GLY A 62 2.42 -4.05 -24.26
CA GLY A 62 2.62 -5.41 -23.77
C GLY A 62 3.95 -5.59 -23.02
N ALA A 63 4.16 -6.76 -22.42
CA ALA A 63 5.34 -7.07 -21.58
C ALA A 63 6.70 -6.78 -22.27
N ALA A 64 6.77 -6.87 -23.59
CA ALA A 64 8.03 -6.68 -24.34
C ALA A 64 8.65 -5.27 -24.20
N PRO A 65 7.91 -4.16 -24.33
CA PRO A 65 8.47 -2.81 -24.12
C PRO A 65 8.99 -2.60 -22.69
N MET A 66 8.27 -3.09 -21.70
CA MET A 66 8.69 -2.98 -20.30
C MET A 66 9.96 -3.78 -20.00
N ILE A 67 10.09 -4.99 -20.58
CA ILE A 67 11.32 -5.79 -20.47
C ILE A 67 12.49 -5.07 -21.11
N ALA A 68 12.30 -4.45 -22.28
CA ALA A 68 13.33 -3.66 -22.95
C ALA A 68 13.76 -2.46 -22.08
N GLU A 69 12.80 -1.75 -21.48
CA GLU A 69 13.06 -0.63 -20.56
C GLU A 69 13.86 -1.09 -19.33
N ILE A 70 13.45 -2.19 -18.69
CA ILE A 70 14.18 -2.78 -17.55
C ILE A 70 15.63 -3.13 -17.94
N ASN A 71 15.83 -3.75 -19.10
CA ASN A 71 17.17 -4.14 -19.54
C ASN A 71 18.05 -2.91 -19.83
N GLU A 72 17.48 -1.85 -20.40
CA GLU A 72 18.18 -0.59 -20.66
C GLU A 72 18.61 0.07 -19.34
N LEU A 73 17.69 0.19 -18.38
CA LEU A 73 17.97 0.79 -17.09
C LEU A 73 19.00 -0.01 -16.29
N LYS A 74 18.98 -1.34 -16.39
CA LYS A 74 20.02 -2.19 -15.79
C LYS A 74 21.39 -1.95 -16.40
N ARG A 75 21.49 -1.83 -17.73
CA ARG A 75 22.76 -1.47 -18.40
C ARG A 75 23.29 -0.12 -17.95
N ARG A 76 22.40 0.87 -17.78
CA ARG A 76 22.80 2.18 -17.25
C ARG A 76 23.35 2.07 -15.84
N LEU A 77 22.70 1.28 -14.98
CA LEU A 77 23.12 1.09 -13.60
C LEU A 77 24.42 0.24 -13.50
N GLU A 78 24.65 -0.68 -14.45
CA GLU A 78 25.93 -1.41 -14.58
C GLU A 78 27.08 -0.47 -15.01
N ALA A 79 26.78 0.50 -15.90
CA ALA A 79 27.76 1.50 -16.35
C ALA A 79 28.03 2.57 -15.29
N ASP A 80 27.00 2.99 -14.57
CA ASP A 80 27.08 3.94 -13.45
C ASP A 80 26.25 3.41 -12.25
N PRO A 81 26.88 2.75 -11.27
CA PRO A 81 26.20 2.26 -10.07
C PRO A 81 25.53 3.35 -9.20
N LYS A 82 25.78 4.62 -9.48
CA LYS A 82 25.17 5.77 -8.83
C LYS A 82 24.14 6.50 -9.69
N ASP A 83 23.73 5.90 -10.81
CA ASP A 83 22.65 6.46 -11.64
C ASP A 83 21.34 6.44 -10.85
N LEU A 84 21.09 7.52 -10.12
CA LEU A 84 19.90 7.74 -9.30
C LEU A 84 18.60 7.51 -10.09
N VAL A 85 18.57 8.03 -11.32
CA VAL A 85 17.38 7.97 -12.18
C VAL A 85 17.10 6.55 -12.62
N ALA A 86 18.12 5.81 -13.04
CA ALA A 86 17.97 4.41 -13.43
C ALA A 86 17.52 3.55 -12.24
N ALA A 87 18.12 3.74 -11.06
CA ALA A 87 17.74 3.03 -9.85
C ALA A 87 16.29 3.31 -9.45
N ALA A 88 15.87 4.58 -9.38
CA ALA A 88 14.51 4.96 -9.03
C ALA A 88 13.46 4.42 -10.03
N GLN A 89 13.76 4.48 -11.33
CA GLN A 89 12.87 3.95 -12.36
C GLN A 89 12.75 2.43 -12.29
N LEU A 90 13.84 1.70 -12.07
CA LEU A 90 13.79 0.25 -11.84
C LEU A 90 12.94 -0.09 -10.61
N GLY A 91 13.11 0.64 -9.51
CA GLY A 91 12.26 0.49 -8.33
C GLY A 91 10.78 0.60 -8.67
N GLY A 92 10.38 1.64 -9.40
CA GLY A 92 9.01 1.86 -9.84
C GLY A 92 8.48 0.80 -10.81
N LEU A 93 9.32 0.32 -11.75
CA LEU A 93 8.95 -0.75 -12.68
C LEU A 93 8.68 -2.07 -11.93
N TYR A 94 9.59 -2.46 -11.04
CA TYR A 94 9.43 -3.67 -10.23
C TYR A 94 8.25 -3.58 -9.27
N TYR A 95 7.99 -2.40 -8.67
CA TYR A 95 6.81 -2.17 -7.86
C TYR A 95 5.51 -2.42 -8.63
N ARG A 96 5.39 -1.85 -9.86
CA ARG A 96 4.20 -2.00 -10.72
C ARG A 96 3.89 -3.45 -11.11
N VAL A 97 4.90 -4.32 -11.16
CA VAL A 97 4.71 -5.74 -11.48
C VAL A 97 4.62 -6.64 -10.24
N GLY A 98 4.57 -6.05 -9.04
CA GLY A 98 4.44 -6.78 -7.78
C GLY A 98 5.71 -7.49 -7.33
N MET A 99 6.86 -7.16 -7.89
CA MET A 99 8.17 -7.71 -7.50
C MET A 99 8.79 -6.83 -6.41
N TRP A 100 8.16 -6.81 -5.26
CA TRP A 100 8.41 -5.82 -4.20
C TRP A 100 9.81 -5.87 -3.61
N GLU A 101 10.39 -7.06 -3.38
CA GLU A 101 11.77 -7.17 -2.90
C GLU A 101 12.78 -6.61 -3.90
N GLN A 102 12.55 -6.80 -5.19
CA GLN A 102 13.38 -6.22 -6.24
C GLN A 102 13.21 -4.70 -6.28
N ALA A 103 11.96 -4.21 -6.19
CA ALA A 103 11.69 -2.77 -6.11
C ALA A 103 12.45 -2.12 -4.94
N LEU A 104 12.40 -2.75 -3.75
CA LEU A 104 13.09 -2.25 -2.57
C LEU A 104 14.61 -2.15 -2.78
N ARG A 105 15.24 -3.19 -3.38
CA ARG A 105 16.68 -3.15 -3.68
C ARG A 105 17.08 -1.96 -4.55
N PHE A 106 16.27 -1.62 -5.55
CA PHE A 106 16.57 -0.51 -6.44
C PHE A 106 16.30 0.83 -5.77
N TYR A 107 15.25 0.95 -4.95
CA TYR A 107 15.05 2.14 -4.13
C TYR A 107 16.14 2.32 -3.07
N ASP A 108 16.68 1.24 -2.50
CA ASP A 108 17.84 1.30 -1.59
C ASP A 108 19.08 1.85 -2.31
N ILE A 109 19.33 1.44 -3.57
CA ILE A 109 20.42 2.01 -4.38
C ILE A 109 20.17 3.51 -4.59
N ALA A 110 18.96 3.92 -4.95
CA ALA A 110 18.62 5.33 -5.14
C ALA A 110 18.79 6.14 -3.85
N LEU A 111 18.32 5.62 -2.71
CA LEU A 111 18.44 6.26 -1.40
C LEU A 111 19.89 6.30 -0.88
N ASN A 112 20.76 5.37 -1.30
CA ASN A 112 22.19 5.46 -1.00
C ASN A 112 22.85 6.64 -1.74
N VAL A 113 22.33 7.03 -2.91
CA VAL A 113 22.80 8.21 -3.66
C VAL A 113 22.18 9.51 -3.11
N LYS A 114 20.88 9.49 -2.82
CA LYS A 114 20.13 10.63 -2.31
C LYS A 114 19.27 10.22 -1.11
N PRO A 115 19.83 10.17 0.11
CA PRO A 115 19.14 9.66 1.30
C PRO A 115 18.00 10.55 1.78
N ASP A 116 17.99 11.83 1.40
CA ASP A 116 17.05 12.85 1.84
C ASP A 116 16.09 13.27 0.72
N ASP A 117 15.64 12.29 -0.07
CA ASP A 117 14.65 12.49 -1.12
C ASP A 117 13.26 12.05 -0.63
N PRO A 118 12.30 12.98 -0.42
CA PRO A 118 10.98 12.65 0.11
C PRO A 118 10.17 11.71 -0.80
N ASP A 119 10.33 11.84 -2.13
CA ASP A 119 9.65 10.96 -3.08
C ASP A 119 10.19 9.54 -3.00
N LEU A 120 11.51 9.34 -2.99
CA LEU A 120 12.12 8.03 -2.86
C LEU A 120 11.79 7.34 -1.53
N LEU A 121 11.80 8.11 -0.43
CA LEU A 121 11.38 7.61 0.87
C LEU A 121 9.93 7.16 0.85
N THR A 122 9.05 7.94 0.23
CA THR A 122 7.63 7.60 0.10
C THR A 122 7.42 6.37 -0.79
N ASP A 123 8.13 6.27 -1.90
CA ASP A 123 8.03 5.13 -2.81
C ASP A 123 8.56 3.85 -2.15
N SER A 124 9.69 3.91 -1.42
CA SER A 124 10.17 2.77 -0.63
C SER A 124 9.20 2.40 0.51
N GLY A 125 8.58 3.40 1.13
CA GLY A 125 7.52 3.21 2.13
C GLY A 125 6.33 2.44 1.58
N ASN A 126 5.91 2.73 0.35
CA ASN A 126 4.86 1.98 -0.33
C ASN A 126 5.27 0.52 -0.56
N VAL A 127 6.53 0.28 -0.93
CA VAL A 127 7.05 -1.09 -1.07
C VAL A 127 7.03 -1.82 0.28
N TYR A 128 7.46 -1.17 1.36
CA TYR A 128 7.40 -1.76 2.70
C TYR A 128 5.97 -2.13 3.11
N ARG A 129 5.00 -1.29 2.76
CA ARG A 129 3.58 -1.58 2.99
C ARG A 129 3.13 -2.84 2.26
N GLU A 130 3.44 -3.00 0.98
CA GLU A 130 3.09 -4.19 0.18
C GLU A 130 3.76 -5.47 0.73
N LEU A 131 4.94 -5.34 1.34
CA LEU A 131 5.63 -6.42 2.04
C LEU A 131 5.07 -6.70 3.44
N GLY A 132 4.02 -6.00 3.88
CA GLY A 132 3.45 -6.11 5.23
C GLY A 132 4.34 -5.54 6.34
N ARG A 133 5.39 -4.79 5.98
CA ARG A 133 6.33 -4.16 6.93
C ARG A 133 5.85 -2.76 7.29
N HIS A 134 4.67 -2.68 7.91
CA HIS A 134 3.94 -1.43 8.11
C HIS A 134 4.69 -0.41 8.97
N ASP A 135 5.43 -0.85 10.00
CA ASP A 135 6.25 0.05 10.84
C ASP A 135 7.34 0.74 10.00
N ARG A 136 7.99 -0.02 9.10
CA ARG A 136 8.99 0.54 8.18
C ARG A 136 8.38 1.51 7.17
N ALA A 137 7.18 1.21 6.70
CA ALA A 137 6.44 2.12 5.83
C ALA A 137 6.16 3.45 6.53
N LEU A 138 5.63 3.41 7.78
CA LEU A 138 5.37 4.61 8.57
C LEU A 138 6.65 5.41 8.86
N ASP A 139 7.76 4.74 9.17
CA ASP A 139 9.06 5.41 9.37
C ASP A 139 9.53 6.13 8.12
N SER A 140 9.39 5.51 6.95
CA SER A 140 9.75 6.10 5.66
C SER A 140 8.88 7.34 5.35
N PHE A 141 7.57 7.25 5.55
CA PHE A 141 6.66 8.36 5.35
C PHE A 141 6.91 9.51 6.34
N ARG A 142 7.19 9.19 7.61
CA ARG A 142 7.54 10.17 8.62
C ARG A 142 8.79 10.96 8.22
N ARG A 143 9.87 10.27 7.82
CA ARG A 143 11.10 10.93 7.34
C ARG A 143 10.84 11.81 6.12
N ALA A 144 10.05 11.33 5.16
CA ALA A 144 9.67 12.12 3.99
C ALA A 144 8.96 13.42 4.38
N HIS A 145 8.00 13.35 5.33
CA HIS A 145 7.29 14.54 5.84
C HIS A 145 8.19 15.47 6.67
N GLU A 146 9.16 14.93 7.43
CA GLU A 146 10.13 15.74 8.17
C GLU A 146 11.05 16.54 7.24
N LEU A 147 11.41 15.97 6.08
CA LEU A 147 12.22 16.62 5.06
C LEU A 147 11.44 17.64 4.24
N ASP A 148 10.21 17.34 3.93
CA ASP A 148 9.29 18.20 3.19
C ASP A 148 7.92 18.19 3.89
N PRO A 149 7.61 19.21 4.73
CA PRO A 149 6.33 19.30 5.42
C PRO A 149 5.10 19.40 4.50
N ASP A 150 5.29 19.86 3.26
CA ASP A 150 4.23 19.98 2.27
C ASP A 150 4.10 18.73 1.37
N HIS A 151 4.91 17.70 1.63
CA HIS A 151 4.88 16.45 0.91
C HIS A 151 3.61 15.65 1.23
N TRP A 152 2.51 16.00 0.61
CA TRP A 152 1.19 15.43 0.88
C TRP A 152 1.12 13.90 0.71
N ARG A 153 1.92 13.30 -0.21
CA ARG A 153 1.92 11.86 -0.47
C ARG A 153 2.33 11.05 0.76
N SER A 154 3.31 11.51 1.51
CA SER A 154 3.76 10.86 2.75
C SER A 154 2.68 10.87 3.82
N LEU A 155 2.02 12.00 4.03
CA LEU A 155 0.90 12.11 4.97
C LEU A 155 -0.30 11.27 4.54
N PHE A 156 -0.65 11.32 3.25
CA PHE A 156 -1.73 10.51 2.68
C PHE A 156 -1.48 9.02 2.92
N ASN A 157 -0.29 8.52 2.61
CA ASN A 157 0.08 7.13 2.83
C ASN A 157 0.16 6.77 4.32
N THR A 158 0.54 7.71 5.19
CA THR A 158 0.46 7.54 6.65
C THR A 158 -0.99 7.28 7.08
N VAL A 159 -1.97 8.08 6.59
CA VAL A 159 -3.39 7.87 6.90
C VAL A 159 -3.83 6.48 6.43
N VAL A 160 -3.45 6.09 5.20
CA VAL A 160 -3.83 4.79 4.64
C VAL A 160 -3.30 3.64 5.49
N VAL A 161 -2.00 3.62 5.80
CA VAL A 161 -1.38 2.54 6.59
C VAL A 161 -1.93 2.52 8.02
N ALA A 162 -1.98 3.68 8.68
CA ALA A 162 -2.44 3.76 10.05
C ALA A 162 -3.90 3.32 10.19
N ALA A 163 -4.82 3.82 9.35
CA ALA A 163 -6.23 3.50 9.46
C ALA A 163 -6.56 2.09 8.98
N PHE A 164 -6.17 1.75 7.75
CA PHE A 164 -6.71 0.56 7.07
C PHE A 164 -5.88 -0.69 7.32
N ASP A 165 -4.55 -0.55 7.47
CA ASP A 165 -3.67 -1.70 7.68
C ASP A 165 -3.47 -1.99 9.17
N LEU A 166 -3.27 -0.94 10.01
CA LEU A 166 -2.94 -1.09 11.44
C LEU A 166 -4.09 -0.77 12.39
N ARG A 167 -5.17 -0.14 11.92
CA ARG A 167 -6.32 0.34 12.73
C ARG A 167 -5.92 1.34 13.83
N GLN A 168 -4.84 2.06 13.62
CA GLN A 168 -4.35 3.12 14.51
C GLN A 168 -5.02 4.45 14.15
N MET A 169 -6.29 4.62 14.59
CA MET A 169 -7.12 5.74 14.18
C MET A 169 -6.59 7.10 14.65
N GLU A 170 -5.98 7.16 15.83
CA GLU A 170 -5.38 8.38 16.38
C GLU A 170 -4.22 8.88 15.49
N LEU A 171 -3.39 7.97 15.00
CA LEU A 171 -2.30 8.31 14.08
C LEU A 171 -2.84 8.76 12.72
N ALA A 172 -3.86 8.08 12.22
CA ALA A 172 -4.53 8.46 10.97
C ALA A 172 -5.15 9.85 11.07
N ASP A 173 -5.82 10.18 12.18
CA ASP A 173 -6.42 11.49 12.42
C ASP A 173 -5.37 12.60 12.52
N ALA A 174 -4.28 12.34 13.23
CA ALA A 174 -3.18 13.29 13.33
C ALA A 174 -2.55 13.60 11.96
N ALA A 175 -2.37 12.58 11.12
CA ALA A 175 -1.89 12.76 9.76
C ALA A 175 -2.91 13.47 8.86
N MET A 176 -4.21 13.17 9.02
CA MET A 176 -5.29 13.83 8.28
C MET A 176 -5.37 15.33 8.59
N VAL A 177 -5.23 15.72 9.85
CA VAL A 177 -5.21 17.14 10.25
C VAL A 177 -4.06 17.91 9.59
N LYS A 178 -2.89 17.29 9.44
CA LYS A 178 -1.76 17.89 8.73
C LYS A 178 -2.05 17.98 7.22
N LEU A 179 -2.58 16.91 6.64
CA LEU A 179 -2.91 16.84 5.22
C LEU A 179 -3.96 17.89 4.80
N ASP A 180 -4.92 18.20 5.67
CA ASP A 180 -5.94 19.24 5.45
C ASP A 180 -5.37 20.67 5.39
N ARG A 181 -4.16 20.88 5.86
CA ARG A 181 -3.49 22.20 5.88
C ARG A 181 -2.60 22.44 4.67
N ILE A 182 -2.37 21.40 3.86
CA ILE A 182 -1.53 21.54 2.66
C ILE A 182 -2.28 22.29 1.57
N ASP A 183 -1.64 23.27 0.97
CA ASP A 183 -2.15 24.06 -0.14
C ASP A 183 -1.17 23.95 -1.34
N PRO A 184 -1.61 23.56 -2.55
CA PRO A 184 -3.00 23.23 -2.88
C PRO A 184 -3.47 21.89 -2.28
N THR A 185 -4.74 21.84 -1.91
CA THR A 185 -5.35 20.62 -1.37
C THR A 185 -5.23 19.46 -2.35
N PRO A 186 -4.71 18.30 -1.92
CA PRO A 186 -4.60 17.13 -2.79
C PRO A 186 -5.94 16.70 -3.37
N ALA A 187 -6.00 16.47 -4.68
CA ALA A 187 -7.25 16.14 -5.38
C ALA A 187 -7.95 14.87 -4.84
N LYS A 188 -7.18 13.93 -4.27
CA LYS A 188 -7.69 12.67 -3.70
C LYS A 188 -8.10 12.75 -2.22
N LEU A 189 -8.00 13.91 -1.61
CA LEU A 189 -8.33 14.09 -0.19
C LEU A 189 -9.83 13.86 0.12
N PRO A 190 -10.80 14.31 -0.70
CA PRO A 190 -12.21 14.03 -0.45
C PRO A 190 -12.52 12.53 -0.41
N GLU A 191 -11.99 11.75 -1.35
CA GLU A 191 -12.19 10.30 -1.42
C GLU A 191 -11.57 9.59 -0.21
N LEU A 192 -10.38 10.02 0.23
CA LEU A 192 -9.74 9.48 1.43
C LEU A 192 -10.58 9.75 2.68
N LYS A 193 -11.13 10.96 2.83
CA LYS A 193 -12.02 11.32 3.95
C LYS A 193 -13.28 10.46 3.97
N GLN A 194 -13.89 10.27 2.80
CA GLN A 194 -15.05 9.39 2.67
C GLN A 194 -14.71 7.95 3.06
N ALA A 195 -13.64 7.39 2.50
CA ALA A 195 -13.21 6.03 2.81
C ALA A 195 -12.92 5.84 4.31
N LEU A 196 -12.29 6.83 4.96
CA LEU A 196 -12.01 6.80 6.38
C LEU A 196 -13.30 6.85 7.22
N ALA A 197 -14.28 7.65 6.83
CA ALA A 197 -15.58 7.74 7.50
C ALA A 197 -16.35 6.40 7.40
N GLU A 198 -16.41 5.81 6.21
CA GLU A 198 -17.05 4.50 5.98
C GLU A 198 -16.35 3.39 6.78
N PHE A 199 -15.02 3.41 6.84
CA PHE A 199 -14.25 2.45 7.62
C PHE A 199 -14.55 2.53 9.12
N ARG A 200 -14.68 3.74 9.68
CA ARG A 200 -15.07 3.96 11.08
C ARG A 200 -16.46 3.41 11.40
N VAL A 201 -17.43 3.65 10.54
CA VAL A 201 -18.77 3.07 10.70
C VAL A 201 -18.71 1.55 10.70
N GLY A 202 -17.92 0.96 9.80
CA GLY A 202 -17.72 -0.49 9.75
C GLY A 202 -17.07 -1.06 11.01
N LEU A 203 -16.12 -0.34 11.64
CA LEU A 203 -15.52 -0.73 12.91
C LEU A 203 -16.55 -0.67 14.06
N ALA A 204 -17.32 0.40 14.14
CA ALA A 204 -18.34 0.59 15.19
C ALA A 204 -19.42 -0.51 15.13
N THR A 205 -19.82 -0.94 13.94
CA THR A 205 -20.83 -1.99 13.77
C THR A 205 -20.29 -3.40 14.02
N SER A 206 -18.96 -3.61 13.88
CA SER A 206 -18.33 -4.91 14.14
C SER A 206 -18.03 -5.17 15.62
N THR A 207 -18.05 -4.12 16.45
CA THR A 207 -17.83 -4.16 17.90
C THR A 207 -19.13 -4.05 18.71
N GLY A 208 -20.29 -4.28 18.08
CA GLY A 208 -21.60 -4.31 18.75
C GLY A 208 -21.64 -5.29 19.91
N PRO A 209 -22.49 -5.04 20.93
CA PRO A 209 -22.48 -5.80 22.18
C PRO A 209 -22.73 -7.29 21.96
N PRO A 210 -22.17 -8.15 22.85
CA PRO A 210 -22.34 -9.60 22.79
C PRO A 210 -23.78 -10.05 22.93
#